data_d91b7757c252fa4302d5c0281a86871f
#
_entry.id   d91b7757c252fa4302d5c0281a86871f
#
_cell.length_a   1.000
_cell.length_b   1.000
_cell.length_c   1.000
_cell.angle_alpha   90.00
_cell.angle_beta   90.00
_cell.angle_gamma   90.00
#
_symmetry.space_group_name_H-M   'P 1'
#
loop_
_entity.id
_entity.type
_entity.pdbx_description
1 polymer ?
#
loop_
_entity_poly.entity_id
_entity_poly.type
_entity_poly.pdbx_seq_one_letter_code
_entity_poly.pdbx_strand_id
1 'polypeptide(L)'
;MADKESAEKDWPEELGTEEEAPKVRFNDRRRIRLGEEEEGEAREPAAEEAPSVKPSYVEELEARTREAEQKTADVQARFEQVKAELKRETDELRQRLARNADERVAREKAAFISALLPVIDNLQRAVEAAEAGGPQNALLGGLRGTLSGFENVLTQIGAEPIEALAQAFDPELHEAVDTVEVEPELDGQVIAQYGRGYRLGNQLLRPARVQVGRAKSESAGA
;
A
#
# COMPACT_ATOMS: atom_id res chain seq x y z
N MET A 1 3.55 16.88 35.60
CA MET A 1 3.77 15.83 36.61
C MET A 1 2.62 14.87 36.49
N ALA A 2 2.81 13.80 35.76
CA ALA A 2 1.96 12.60 35.75
C ALA A 2 2.79 11.49 35.08
N ASP A 3 3.02 10.46 35.86
CA ASP A 3 3.95 9.38 35.67
C ASP A 3 3.62 8.51 34.49
N LYS A 4 4.64 8.25 33.66
CA LYS A 4 4.66 7.15 32.69
C LYS A 4 5.13 5.91 33.44
N GLU A 5 4.21 5.09 33.86
CA GLU A 5 4.45 3.74 34.33
C GLU A 5 4.56 2.82 33.11
N SER A 6 5.80 2.53 32.75
CA SER A 6 6.17 1.52 31.77
C SER A 6 5.96 0.15 32.40
N ALA A 7 4.96 -0.56 31.94
CA ALA A 7 4.79 -1.98 32.23
C ALA A 7 5.85 -2.79 31.46
N GLU A 8 7.00 -3.00 32.09
CA GLU A 8 7.96 -4.04 31.75
C GLU A 8 7.31 -5.39 32.07
N LYS A 9 6.98 -6.15 31.01
CA LYS A 9 6.54 -7.52 31.10
C LYS A 9 7.76 -8.38 31.39
N ASP A 10 7.88 -8.75 32.66
CA ASP A 10 8.77 -9.77 33.18
C ASP A 10 8.48 -11.11 32.47
N TRP A 11 9.43 -11.61 31.68
CA TRP A 11 9.48 -12.97 31.19
C TRP A 11 10.34 -13.76 32.16
N PRO A 12 9.90 -14.89 32.70
CA PRO A 12 10.76 -15.70 33.55
C PRO A 12 11.89 -16.33 32.74
N GLU A 13 13.10 -15.86 32.98
CA GLU A 13 14.36 -16.53 32.66
C GLU A 13 14.55 -17.68 33.66
N GLU A 14 13.97 -18.84 33.42
CA GLU A 14 14.37 -20.08 34.07
C GLU A 14 14.00 -21.29 33.20
N LEU A 15 14.87 -21.67 32.27
CA LEU A 15 15.01 -23.03 31.77
C LEU A 15 16.46 -23.26 31.30
N GLY A 16 17.34 -23.26 32.26
CA GLY A 16 18.72 -23.68 32.09
C GLY A 16 19.11 -24.67 33.17
N THR A 17 18.43 -25.82 33.23
CA THR A 17 19.00 -26.97 33.90
C THR A 17 19.64 -27.86 32.82
N GLU A 18 20.96 -27.76 32.74
CA GLU A 18 21.78 -28.77 32.06
C GLU A 18 21.47 -30.13 32.67
N GLU A 19 20.58 -30.91 32.10
CA GLU A 19 20.46 -32.34 32.36
C GLU A 19 21.70 -33.00 31.79
N GLU A 20 22.63 -33.39 32.70
CA GLU A 20 23.74 -34.26 32.37
C GLU A 20 23.22 -35.52 31.67
N ALA A 21 23.59 -35.68 30.41
CA ALA A 21 23.29 -36.86 29.63
C ALA A 21 23.76 -38.12 30.39
N PRO A 22 22.93 -39.16 30.52
CA PRO A 22 23.29 -40.36 31.25
C PRO A 22 24.51 -41.00 30.60
N LYS A 23 25.62 -41.10 31.37
CA LYS A 23 26.84 -41.81 30.97
C LYS A 23 26.53 -43.28 30.87
N VAL A 24 26.30 -43.76 29.64
CA VAL A 24 26.14 -45.18 29.36
C VAL A 24 27.48 -45.86 29.55
N ARG A 25 27.60 -46.63 30.61
CA ARG A 25 28.79 -47.48 30.86
C ARG A 25 28.66 -48.71 29.97
N PHE A 26 29.40 -48.79 28.90
CA PHE A 26 29.60 -50.01 28.12
C PHE A 26 30.48 -50.96 28.91
N ASN A 27 29.90 -52.04 29.41
CA ASN A 27 30.65 -53.13 30.00
C ASN A 27 30.89 -54.19 28.91
N ASP A 28 32.01 -54.01 28.16
CA ASP A 28 32.39 -55.00 27.14
C ASP A 28 32.90 -56.31 27.84
N ARG A 29 32.07 -57.32 27.85
CA ARG A 29 32.37 -58.63 28.38
C ARG A 29 32.92 -59.58 27.31
N ARG A 30 33.60 -59.09 26.32
CA ARG A 30 34.30 -60.00 25.38
C ARG A 30 35.53 -60.55 26.04
N ARG A 31 35.50 -61.86 26.40
CA ARG A 31 36.67 -62.62 26.78
C ARG A 31 37.55 -62.80 25.55
N ILE A 32 38.65 -62.06 25.49
CA ILE A 32 39.74 -62.32 24.56
C ILE A 32 40.42 -63.57 25.09
N ARG A 33 40.29 -64.74 24.42
CA ARG A 33 41.12 -65.92 24.62
C ARG A 33 42.37 -65.68 23.75
N LEU A 34 43.46 -65.36 24.41
CA LEU A 34 44.80 -65.60 23.85
C LEU A 34 45.09 -67.08 23.99
N GLY A 35 45.09 -67.79 22.93
CA GLY A 35 45.50 -69.22 22.88
C GLY A 35 46.26 -69.47 21.58
N GLU A 36 47.51 -69.65 21.77
CA GLU A 36 48.52 -70.52 21.15
C GLU A 36 48.44 -70.74 19.64
N GLU A 37 49.59 -70.42 19.03
CA GLU A 37 50.00 -70.62 17.63
C GLU A 37 49.93 -72.15 17.27
N GLU A 38 49.19 -72.49 16.23
CA GLU A 38 49.51 -73.64 15.38
C GLU A 38 49.36 -73.23 13.90
N GLU A 39 50.49 -73.37 13.21
CA GLU A 39 50.60 -73.21 11.77
C GLU A 39 49.74 -74.25 11.05
N GLY A 40 48.83 -73.78 10.21
CA GLY A 40 48.03 -74.68 9.38
C GLY A 40 47.52 -73.88 8.14
N GLU A 41 48.13 -74.24 7.06
CA GLU A 41 47.83 -74.00 5.63
C GLU A 41 46.62 -73.18 5.24
N ALA A 42 46.90 -72.11 4.46
CA ALA A 42 45.97 -71.25 3.74
C ALA A 42 44.99 -72.09 2.89
N ARG A 43 43.73 -72.05 3.26
CA ARG A 43 42.59 -72.20 2.35
C ARG A 43 41.76 -70.96 2.48
N GLU A 44 41.81 -70.14 1.43
CA GLU A 44 40.81 -69.09 1.26
C GLU A 44 39.41 -69.71 1.15
N PRO A 45 38.48 -69.47 2.08
CA PRO A 45 37.07 -69.73 1.82
C PRO A 45 36.51 -68.54 1.03
N ALA A 46 35.99 -68.85 -0.13
CA ALA A 46 35.11 -67.98 -0.86
C ALA A 46 34.14 -67.29 0.14
N ALA A 47 34.15 -65.99 0.16
CA ALA A 47 33.18 -65.19 0.90
C ALA A 47 31.79 -65.39 0.27
N GLU A 48 31.09 -66.47 0.71
CA GLU A 48 29.65 -66.46 0.62
C GLU A 48 29.13 -65.40 1.57
N GLU A 49 28.64 -64.31 1.02
CA GLU A 49 27.87 -63.31 1.75
C GLU A 49 26.68 -64.01 2.41
N ALA A 50 26.84 -64.36 3.67
CA ALA A 50 25.74 -64.90 4.48
C ALA A 50 24.64 -63.84 4.48
N PRO A 51 23.39 -64.15 4.15
CA PRO A 51 22.30 -63.19 4.18
C PRO A 51 22.20 -62.65 5.61
N SER A 52 22.42 -61.37 5.76
CA SER A 52 22.27 -60.66 7.02
C SER A 52 20.78 -60.65 7.40
N VAL A 53 20.37 -61.75 8.08
CA VAL A 53 19.01 -61.84 8.63
C VAL A 53 18.94 -60.91 9.83
N LYS A 54 18.48 -59.69 9.59
CA LYS A 54 18.18 -58.75 10.68
C LYS A 54 17.07 -59.35 11.53
N PRO A 55 17.19 -59.36 12.88
CA PRO A 55 16.09 -59.81 13.73
C PRO A 55 14.81 -59.07 13.40
N SER A 56 13.67 -59.73 13.31
CA SER A 56 12.37 -59.15 12.93
C SER A 56 11.98 -57.89 13.74
N TYR A 57 12.45 -57.84 14.98
CA TYR A 57 12.28 -56.67 15.86
C TYR A 57 13.04 -55.42 15.36
N VAL A 58 14.21 -55.60 14.78
CA VAL A 58 14.98 -54.48 14.20
C VAL A 58 14.26 -53.92 12.95
N GLU A 59 13.72 -54.81 12.12
CA GLU A 59 12.94 -54.41 10.94
C GLU A 59 11.66 -53.65 11.34
N GLU A 60 10.99 -54.10 12.41
CA GLU A 60 9.81 -53.40 12.93
C GLU A 60 10.16 -52.01 13.49
N LEU A 61 11.27 -51.88 14.21
CA LEU A 61 11.75 -50.58 14.70
C LEU A 61 12.14 -49.65 13.55
N GLU A 62 12.87 -50.15 12.55
CA GLU A 62 13.24 -49.40 11.36
C GLU A 62 11.97 -48.91 10.60
N ALA A 63 10.95 -49.77 10.48
CA ALA A 63 9.68 -49.39 9.84
C ALA A 63 8.94 -48.27 10.61
N ARG A 64 8.88 -48.41 11.95
CA ARG A 64 8.25 -47.36 12.81
C ARG A 64 9.03 -46.06 12.77
N THR A 65 10.37 -46.11 12.74
CA THR A 65 11.20 -44.89 12.62
C THR A 65 10.96 -44.20 11.29
N ARG A 66 10.97 -44.94 10.18
CA ARG A 66 10.65 -44.38 8.84
C ARG A 66 9.25 -43.78 8.78
N GLU A 67 8.26 -44.44 9.36
CA GLU A 67 6.89 -43.93 9.42
C GLU A 67 6.81 -42.62 10.23
N ALA A 68 7.50 -42.55 11.37
CA ALA A 68 7.59 -41.37 12.20
C ALA A 68 8.31 -40.21 11.49
N GLU A 69 9.43 -40.50 10.83
CA GLU A 69 10.18 -39.52 10.02
C GLU A 69 9.32 -38.99 8.86
N GLN A 70 8.58 -39.86 8.18
CA GLN A 70 7.70 -39.48 7.09
C GLN A 70 6.55 -38.59 7.59
N LYS A 71 5.91 -38.95 8.71
CA LYS A 71 4.90 -38.09 9.34
C LYS A 71 5.44 -36.73 9.76
N THR A 72 6.67 -36.71 10.28
CA THR A 72 7.33 -35.45 10.67
C THR A 72 7.61 -34.58 9.44
N ALA A 73 8.11 -35.18 8.35
CA ALA A 73 8.34 -34.47 7.09
C ALA A 73 7.04 -33.93 6.49
N ASP A 74 5.96 -34.72 6.51
CA ASP A 74 4.65 -34.29 6.01
C ASP A 74 4.07 -33.13 6.84
N VAL A 75 4.21 -33.18 8.16
CA VAL A 75 3.78 -32.08 9.05
C VAL A 75 4.60 -30.82 8.80
N GLN A 76 5.92 -30.95 8.66
CA GLN A 76 6.78 -29.82 8.34
C GLN A 76 6.44 -29.19 6.99
N ALA A 77 6.21 -30.01 5.96
CA ALA A 77 5.82 -29.52 4.64
C ALA A 77 4.49 -28.75 4.69
N ARG A 78 3.48 -29.31 5.39
CA ARG A 78 2.19 -28.63 5.60
C ARG A 78 2.34 -27.33 6.38
N PHE A 79 3.19 -27.33 7.41
CA PHE A 79 3.44 -26.13 8.21
C PHE A 79 4.06 -25.01 7.37
N GLU A 80 5.07 -25.33 6.55
CA GLU A 80 5.68 -24.33 5.66
C GLU A 80 4.69 -23.82 4.58
N GLN A 81 3.82 -24.69 4.07
CA GLN A 81 2.76 -24.28 3.15
C GLN A 81 1.78 -23.29 3.81
N VAL A 82 1.24 -23.65 4.98
CA VAL A 82 0.31 -22.78 5.72
C VAL A 82 0.96 -21.46 6.12
N LYS A 83 2.20 -21.50 6.54
CA LYS A 83 2.98 -20.30 6.88
C LYS A 83 3.20 -19.40 5.67
N ALA A 84 3.51 -19.97 4.51
CA ALA A 84 3.68 -19.22 3.26
C ALA A 84 2.35 -18.60 2.80
N GLU A 85 1.25 -19.34 2.89
CA GLU A 85 -0.09 -18.86 2.56
C GLU A 85 -0.52 -17.73 3.49
N LEU A 86 -0.38 -17.90 4.80
CA LEU A 86 -0.69 -16.88 5.80
C LEU A 86 0.14 -15.60 5.60
N LYS A 87 1.42 -15.75 5.27
CA LYS A 87 2.28 -14.61 4.95
C LYS A 87 1.76 -13.86 3.73
N ARG A 88 1.43 -14.60 2.66
CA ARG A 88 0.87 -14.01 1.43
C ARG A 88 -0.44 -13.27 1.69
N GLU A 89 -1.38 -13.90 2.39
CA GLU A 89 -2.66 -13.26 2.76
C GLU A 89 -2.45 -12.00 3.60
N THR A 90 -1.51 -12.06 4.56
CA THR A 90 -1.17 -10.91 5.41
C THR A 90 -0.58 -9.76 4.58
N ASP A 91 0.31 -10.07 3.64
CA ASP A 91 0.93 -9.05 2.78
C ASP A 91 -0.10 -8.45 1.80
N GLU A 92 -1.00 -9.26 1.24
CA GLU A 92 -2.12 -8.79 0.40
C GLU A 92 -3.07 -7.89 1.20
N LEU A 93 -3.40 -8.28 2.43
CA LEU A 93 -4.25 -7.48 3.32
C LEU A 93 -3.59 -6.13 3.67
N ARG A 94 -2.29 -6.13 4.01
CA ARG A 94 -1.53 -4.90 4.29
C ARG A 94 -1.53 -3.96 3.09
N GLN A 95 -1.28 -4.50 1.89
CA GLN A 95 -1.29 -3.69 0.66
C GLN A 95 -2.68 -3.09 0.38
N ARG A 96 -3.75 -3.87 0.61
CA ARG A 96 -5.13 -3.39 0.45
C ARG A 96 -5.45 -2.29 1.46
N LEU A 97 -5.08 -2.48 2.73
CA LEU A 97 -5.28 -1.47 3.76
C LEU A 97 -4.51 -0.18 3.48
N ALA A 98 -3.25 -0.28 3.02
CA ALA A 98 -2.46 0.88 2.63
C ALA A 98 -3.12 1.66 1.50
N ARG A 99 -3.53 0.98 0.41
CA ARG A 99 -4.24 1.64 -0.71
C ARG A 99 -5.54 2.31 -0.26
N ASN A 100 -6.34 1.62 0.54
CA ASN A 100 -7.59 2.20 1.05
C ASN A 100 -7.34 3.42 1.94
N ALA A 101 -6.26 3.40 2.75
CA ALA A 101 -5.87 4.55 3.56
C ALA A 101 -5.44 5.73 2.69
N ASP A 102 -4.61 5.50 1.68
CA ASP A 102 -4.16 6.54 0.75
C ASP A 102 -5.33 7.15 -0.03
N GLU A 103 -6.24 6.32 -0.54
CA GLU A 103 -7.45 6.77 -1.22
C GLU A 103 -8.38 7.57 -0.29
N ARG A 104 -8.48 7.17 0.97
CA ARG A 104 -9.27 7.89 1.96
C ARG A 104 -8.67 9.27 2.23
N VAL A 105 -7.36 9.35 2.45
CA VAL A 105 -6.65 10.61 2.65
C VAL A 105 -6.82 11.53 1.43
N ALA A 106 -6.69 10.99 0.20
CA ALA A 106 -6.89 11.77 -1.01
C ALA A 106 -8.31 12.32 -1.11
N ARG A 107 -9.35 11.51 -0.82
CA ARG A 107 -10.75 11.96 -0.83
C ARG A 107 -11.03 13.01 0.24
N GLU A 108 -10.55 12.82 1.47
CA GLU A 108 -10.73 13.78 2.56
C GLU A 108 -10.04 15.11 2.26
N LYS A 109 -8.81 15.06 1.69
CA LYS A 109 -8.09 16.22 1.21
C LYS A 109 -8.88 16.98 0.12
N ALA A 110 -9.41 16.26 -0.86
CA ALA A 110 -10.21 16.85 -1.94
C ALA A 110 -11.49 17.51 -1.40
N ALA A 111 -12.20 16.83 -0.49
CA ALA A 111 -13.41 17.36 0.15
C ALA A 111 -13.12 18.64 0.97
N PHE A 112 -12.02 18.63 1.74
CA PHE A 112 -11.59 19.79 2.52
C PHE A 112 -11.28 21.00 1.62
N ILE A 113 -10.50 20.80 0.56
CA ILE A 113 -10.19 21.88 -0.39
C ILE A 113 -11.47 22.39 -1.05
N SER A 114 -12.36 21.50 -1.50
CA SER A 114 -13.64 21.89 -2.12
C SER A 114 -14.50 22.75 -1.20
N ALA A 115 -14.50 22.46 0.10
CA ALA A 115 -15.20 23.26 1.11
C ALA A 115 -14.61 24.68 1.29
N LEU A 116 -13.33 24.90 0.93
CA LEU A 116 -12.67 26.19 0.99
C LEU A 116 -12.87 27.03 -0.28
N LEU A 117 -13.20 26.43 -1.43
CA LEU A 117 -13.36 27.16 -2.69
C LEU A 117 -14.38 28.31 -2.64
N PRO A 118 -15.53 28.23 -1.92
CA PRO A 118 -16.44 29.35 -1.76
C PRO A 118 -15.82 30.59 -1.08
N VAL A 119 -14.80 30.38 -0.24
CA VAL A 119 -14.06 31.49 0.40
C VAL A 119 -13.28 32.27 -0.65
N ILE A 120 -12.66 31.58 -1.59
CA ILE A 120 -11.94 32.17 -2.72
C ILE A 120 -12.91 32.99 -3.60
N ASP A 121 -14.06 32.40 -3.93
CA ASP A 121 -15.08 33.09 -4.74
C ASP A 121 -15.56 34.36 -4.05
N ASN A 122 -15.71 34.35 -2.73
CA ASN A 122 -16.07 35.52 -1.96
C ASN A 122 -14.95 36.58 -1.94
N LEU A 123 -13.68 36.13 -1.84
CA LEU A 123 -12.54 37.04 -1.94
C LEU A 123 -12.42 37.66 -3.33
N GLN A 124 -12.60 36.88 -4.40
CA GLN A 124 -12.61 37.38 -5.77
C GLN A 124 -13.71 38.44 -5.96
N ARG A 125 -14.93 38.14 -5.50
CA ARG A 125 -16.04 39.06 -5.55
C ARG A 125 -15.78 40.37 -4.76
N ALA A 126 -15.10 40.24 -3.60
CA ALA A 126 -14.70 41.41 -2.82
C ALA A 126 -13.64 42.26 -3.55
N VAL A 127 -12.70 41.63 -4.25
CA VAL A 127 -11.72 42.33 -5.11
C VAL A 127 -12.43 43.07 -6.23
N GLU A 128 -13.34 42.40 -6.97
CA GLU A 128 -14.12 43.03 -8.06
C GLU A 128 -14.95 44.20 -7.57
N ALA A 129 -15.63 44.07 -6.42
CA ALA A 129 -16.40 45.17 -5.82
C ALA A 129 -15.51 46.34 -5.38
N ALA A 130 -14.30 46.04 -4.86
CA ALA A 130 -13.33 47.08 -4.49
C ALA A 130 -12.75 47.82 -5.73
N GLU A 131 -12.55 47.12 -6.84
CA GLU A 131 -12.13 47.68 -8.12
C GLU A 131 -13.18 48.63 -8.70
N ALA A 132 -14.45 48.26 -8.64
CA ALA A 132 -15.57 49.10 -9.06
C ALA A 132 -15.67 50.40 -8.24
N GLY A 133 -15.18 50.40 -6.99
CA GLY A 133 -15.12 51.57 -6.11
C GLY A 133 -14.01 52.59 -6.45
N GLY A 134 -13.18 52.31 -7.44
CA GLY A 134 -12.13 53.20 -7.94
C GLY A 134 -10.71 52.83 -7.50
N PRO A 135 -9.68 53.27 -8.23
CA PRO A 135 -8.29 52.83 -8.10
C PRO A 135 -7.58 53.26 -6.81
N GLN A 136 -8.14 54.19 -6.04
CA GLN A 136 -7.56 54.69 -4.78
C GLN A 136 -8.03 53.93 -3.53
N ASN A 137 -8.64 52.77 -3.71
CA ASN A 137 -9.08 51.97 -2.58
C ASN A 137 -7.87 51.29 -1.93
N ALA A 138 -7.41 51.78 -0.77
CA ALA A 138 -6.29 51.25 -0.04
C ALA A 138 -6.49 49.77 0.39
N LEU A 139 -7.75 49.31 0.48
CA LEU A 139 -8.10 47.93 0.82
C LEU A 139 -7.85 46.98 -0.35
N LEU A 140 -7.92 47.45 -1.60
CA LEU A 140 -7.77 46.66 -2.81
C LEU A 140 -6.42 45.89 -2.84
N GLY A 141 -5.33 46.59 -2.48
CA GLY A 141 -4.01 45.95 -2.43
C GLY A 141 -3.92 44.78 -1.42
N GLY A 142 -4.55 44.99 -0.27
CA GLY A 142 -4.62 43.92 0.76
C GLY A 142 -5.46 42.72 0.32
N LEU A 143 -6.62 42.98 -0.29
CA LEU A 143 -7.51 41.91 -0.80
C LEU A 143 -6.83 41.06 -1.90
N ARG A 144 -6.21 41.76 -2.89
CA ARG A 144 -5.46 41.06 -3.96
C ARG A 144 -4.31 40.24 -3.40
N GLY A 145 -3.56 40.80 -2.44
CA GLY A 145 -2.46 40.08 -1.78
C GLY A 145 -2.95 38.81 -1.04
N THR A 146 -4.08 38.93 -0.34
CA THR A 146 -4.70 37.78 0.36
C THR A 146 -5.18 36.71 -0.62
N LEU A 147 -5.86 37.10 -1.69
CA LEU A 147 -6.33 36.18 -2.73
C LEU A 147 -5.17 35.46 -3.38
N SER A 148 -4.14 36.19 -3.82
CA SER A 148 -2.95 35.59 -4.44
C SER A 148 -2.19 34.68 -3.48
N GLY A 149 -2.09 35.07 -2.20
CA GLY A 149 -1.51 34.19 -1.16
C GLY A 149 -2.27 32.88 -1.02
N PHE A 150 -3.60 32.95 -1.05
CA PHE A 150 -4.44 31.76 -0.94
C PHE A 150 -4.31 30.85 -2.17
N GLU A 151 -4.32 31.42 -3.39
CA GLU A 151 -4.11 30.66 -4.64
C GLU A 151 -2.74 29.98 -4.68
N ASN A 152 -1.69 30.65 -4.19
CA ASN A 152 -0.36 30.07 -4.07
C ASN A 152 -0.34 28.86 -3.12
N VAL A 153 -1.03 28.96 -1.99
CA VAL A 153 -1.14 27.82 -1.03
C VAL A 153 -1.88 26.65 -1.69
N LEU A 154 -2.96 26.89 -2.42
CA LEU A 154 -3.67 25.84 -3.15
C LEU A 154 -2.75 25.12 -4.15
N THR A 155 -1.99 25.90 -4.93
CA THR A 155 -1.03 25.35 -5.90
C THR A 155 0.05 24.51 -5.22
N GLN A 156 0.57 24.96 -4.08
CA GLN A 156 1.55 24.19 -3.30
C GLN A 156 0.99 22.86 -2.78
N ILE A 157 -0.29 22.81 -2.46
CA ILE A 157 -0.99 21.58 -2.04
C ILE A 157 -1.28 20.67 -3.25
N GLY A 158 -1.11 21.18 -4.49
CA GLY A 158 -1.35 20.48 -5.75
C GLY A 158 -2.77 20.69 -6.31
N ALA A 159 -3.52 21.67 -5.79
CA ALA A 159 -4.78 22.10 -6.39
C ALA A 159 -4.48 23.14 -7.46
N GLU A 160 -4.75 22.80 -8.71
CA GLU A 160 -4.48 23.66 -9.87
C GLU A 160 -5.76 24.30 -10.39
N PRO A 161 -5.74 25.60 -10.72
CA PRO A 161 -6.87 26.23 -11.37
C PRO A 161 -7.05 25.71 -12.79
N ILE A 162 -8.31 25.64 -13.24
CA ILE A 162 -8.68 25.32 -14.62
C ILE A 162 -8.80 26.64 -15.37
N GLU A 163 -7.92 26.85 -16.34
CA GLU A 163 -8.00 27.99 -17.23
C GLU A 163 -9.01 27.68 -18.33
N ALA A 164 -10.18 28.28 -18.22
CA ALA A 164 -11.26 28.04 -19.17
C ALA A 164 -11.40 29.17 -20.21
N LEU A 165 -10.95 30.39 -19.90
CA LEU A 165 -11.16 31.57 -20.77
C LEU A 165 -10.51 31.35 -22.14
N ALA A 166 -11.24 31.64 -23.21
CA ALA A 166 -10.82 31.48 -24.60
C ALA A 166 -10.45 30.03 -25.01
N GLN A 167 -10.85 29.03 -24.21
CA GLN A 167 -10.71 27.62 -24.55
C GLN A 167 -12.01 27.09 -25.15
N ALA A 168 -11.91 25.97 -25.89
CA ALA A 168 -13.10 25.23 -26.29
C ALA A 168 -13.84 24.71 -25.05
N PHE A 169 -15.16 24.75 -25.08
CA PHE A 169 -15.97 24.22 -23.99
C PHE A 169 -15.78 22.71 -23.86
N ASP A 170 -15.40 22.29 -22.68
CA ASP A 170 -15.22 20.86 -22.31
C ASP A 170 -16.20 20.51 -21.17
N PRO A 171 -17.19 19.65 -21.41
CA PRO A 171 -18.15 19.26 -20.38
C PRO A 171 -17.54 18.55 -19.16
N GLU A 172 -16.34 17.98 -19.28
CA GLU A 172 -15.67 17.33 -18.16
C GLU A 172 -15.01 18.33 -17.20
N LEU A 173 -14.64 19.52 -17.69
CA LEU A 173 -13.92 20.54 -16.94
C LEU A 173 -14.74 21.79 -16.68
N HIS A 174 -15.76 22.08 -17.53
CA HIS A 174 -16.50 23.29 -17.54
C HIS A 174 -18.00 23.06 -17.30
N GLU A 175 -18.60 23.98 -16.55
CA GLU A 175 -20.05 24.05 -16.32
C GLU A 175 -20.58 25.31 -17.03
N ALA A 176 -21.32 25.13 -18.14
CA ALA A 176 -21.97 26.24 -18.86
C ALA A 176 -23.17 26.74 -18.03
N VAL A 177 -23.05 27.91 -17.44
CA VAL A 177 -24.13 28.58 -16.67
C VAL A 177 -24.92 29.56 -17.49
N ASP A 178 -24.33 30.04 -18.59
CA ASP A 178 -24.93 31.02 -19.49
C ASP A 178 -24.40 30.85 -20.91
N THR A 179 -25.14 31.39 -21.90
CA THR A 179 -24.73 31.40 -23.29
C THR A 179 -24.90 32.82 -23.86
N VAL A 180 -23.99 33.24 -24.73
CA VAL A 180 -24.04 34.54 -25.40
C VAL A 180 -23.94 34.35 -26.91
N GLU A 181 -24.70 35.13 -27.65
CA GLU A 181 -24.60 35.15 -29.12
C GLU A 181 -23.28 35.77 -29.55
N VAL A 182 -22.54 35.04 -30.36
CA VAL A 182 -21.20 35.44 -30.84
C VAL A 182 -21.07 35.21 -32.34
N GLU A 183 -19.99 35.72 -32.93
CA GLU A 183 -19.60 35.42 -34.29
C GLU A 183 -19.33 33.92 -34.47
N PRO A 184 -19.52 33.33 -35.66
CA PRO A 184 -19.36 31.90 -35.90
C PRO A 184 -18.01 31.34 -35.51
N GLU A 185 -16.95 32.16 -35.51
CA GLU A 185 -15.58 31.78 -35.13
C GLU A 185 -15.42 31.49 -33.62
N LEU A 186 -16.32 31.99 -32.80
CA LEU A 186 -16.31 31.84 -31.33
C LEU A 186 -17.37 30.86 -30.85
N ASP A 187 -18.02 30.14 -31.78
CA ASP A 187 -19.02 29.13 -31.43
C ASP A 187 -18.38 27.99 -30.62
N GLY A 188 -19.00 27.64 -29.51
CA GLY A 188 -18.50 26.59 -28.60
C GLY A 188 -17.26 26.98 -27.78
N GLN A 189 -16.83 28.26 -27.83
CA GLN A 189 -15.73 28.75 -26.99
C GLN A 189 -16.25 29.37 -25.69
N VAL A 190 -15.40 29.33 -24.66
CA VAL A 190 -15.65 30.03 -23.40
C VAL A 190 -15.35 31.50 -23.54
N ILE A 191 -16.40 32.33 -23.45
CA ILE A 191 -16.32 33.79 -23.61
C ILE A 191 -16.03 34.50 -22.29
N ALA A 192 -16.62 33.99 -21.19
CA ALA A 192 -16.38 34.53 -19.86
C ALA A 192 -16.34 33.41 -18.82
N GLN A 193 -15.62 33.68 -17.74
CA GLN A 193 -15.53 32.75 -16.60
C GLN A 193 -16.09 33.44 -15.35
N TYR A 194 -17.20 32.93 -14.82
CA TYR A 194 -17.87 33.45 -13.63
C TYR A 194 -17.34 32.85 -12.34
N GLY A 195 -16.69 31.67 -12.42
CA GLY A 195 -16.07 31.04 -11.27
C GLY A 195 -14.95 30.09 -11.71
N ARG A 196 -13.83 30.15 -11.02
CA ARG A 196 -12.68 29.29 -11.36
C ARG A 196 -12.96 27.84 -11.01
N GLY A 197 -12.67 26.93 -11.93
CA GLY A 197 -12.57 25.50 -11.69
C GLY A 197 -11.25 25.15 -11.02
N TYR A 198 -11.23 24.03 -10.33
CA TYR A 198 -10.02 23.50 -9.69
C TYR A 198 -9.95 21.99 -9.83
N ARG A 199 -8.74 21.47 -9.99
CA ARG A 199 -8.43 20.04 -9.96
C ARG A 199 -7.32 19.73 -8.95
N LEU A 200 -7.31 18.54 -8.39
CA LEU A 200 -6.26 18.03 -7.53
C LEU A 200 -5.63 16.79 -8.20
N GLY A 201 -4.50 16.99 -8.87
CA GLY A 201 -3.97 15.97 -9.76
C GLY A 201 -4.98 15.61 -10.85
N ASN A 202 -5.41 14.33 -10.88
CA ASN A 202 -6.41 13.83 -11.85
C ASN A 202 -7.86 13.97 -11.35
N GLN A 203 -8.09 14.42 -10.12
CA GLN A 203 -9.43 14.53 -9.56
C GLN A 203 -9.97 15.94 -9.77
N LEU A 204 -11.11 16.06 -10.44
CA LEU A 204 -11.86 17.33 -10.53
C LEU A 204 -12.44 17.64 -9.15
N LEU A 205 -12.12 18.81 -8.60
CA LEU A 205 -12.70 19.34 -7.36
C LEU A 205 -13.99 20.10 -7.63
N ARG A 206 -13.94 20.97 -8.66
CA ARG A 206 -15.07 21.78 -9.11
C ARG A 206 -14.85 22.20 -10.56
N PRO A 207 -15.87 22.10 -11.45
CA PRO A 207 -15.77 22.63 -12.80
C PRO A 207 -15.68 24.15 -12.81
N ALA A 208 -15.09 24.73 -13.86
CA ALA A 208 -15.13 26.15 -14.10
C ALA A 208 -16.51 26.56 -14.56
N ARG A 209 -17.12 27.56 -13.90
CA ARG A 209 -18.42 28.11 -14.29
C ARG A 209 -18.21 29.13 -15.36
N VAL A 210 -18.76 28.88 -16.57
CA VAL A 210 -18.41 29.62 -17.77
C VAL A 210 -19.64 30.06 -18.54
N GLN A 211 -19.45 31.13 -19.34
CA GLN A 211 -20.36 31.52 -20.38
C GLN A 211 -19.81 31.03 -21.73
N VAL A 212 -20.62 30.35 -22.50
CA VAL A 212 -20.22 29.73 -23.78
C VAL A 212 -20.79 30.55 -24.92
N GLY A 213 -19.96 30.81 -25.92
CA GLY A 213 -20.37 31.43 -27.17
C GLY A 213 -21.27 30.49 -27.98
N ARG A 214 -22.36 31.02 -28.50
CA ARG A 214 -23.23 30.31 -29.45
C ARG A 214 -23.35 31.16 -30.70
N ALA A 215 -23.03 30.59 -31.86
CA ALA A 215 -23.16 31.29 -33.11
C ALA A 215 -24.60 31.77 -33.32
N LYS A 216 -24.73 33.01 -33.74
CA LYS A 216 -26.03 33.60 -34.11
C LYS A 216 -26.61 32.78 -35.24
N SER A 217 -27.73 32.08 -35.00
CA SER A 217 -28.45 31.45 -36.09
C SER A 217 -28.97 32.53 -37.01
N GLU A 218 -28.43 32.65 -38.23
CA GLU A 218 -29.11 33.37 -39.27
C GLU A 218 -30.52 32.76 -39.41
N SER A 219 -31.53 33.46 -38.88
CA SER A 219 -32.90 33.10 -39.16
C SER A 219 -33.04 33.19 -40.67
N ALA A 220 -33.07 32.00 -41.33
CA ALA A 220 -33.46 31.95 -42.71
C ALA A 220 -34.84 32.60 -42.84
N GLY A 221 -34.80 33.88 -43.24
CA GLY A 221 -35.99 34.61 -43.63
C GLY A 221 -36.58 33.92 -44.88
N ALA A 222 -37.76 33.35 -44.69
CA ALA A 222 -38.62 32.91 -45.80
C ALA A 222 -39.36 34.11 -46.38
#